data_e04d240293d320e5583bd8b8370b6064
#
_entry.id   e04d240293d320e5583bd8b8370b6064
#
_cell.length_a   1.000
_cell.length_b   1.000
_cell.length_c   1.000
_cell.angle_alpha   90.00
_cell.angle_beta   90.00
_cell.angle_gamma   90.00
#
_symmetry.space_group_name_H-M   'P 1'
#
loop_
_entity.id
_entity.type
_entity.pdbx_description
1 polymer ?
#
loop_
_entity_poly.entity_id
_entity_poly.type
_entity_poly.pdbx_seq_one_letter_code
_entity_poly.pdbx_strand_id
1 'polypeptide(L)'
;MRSAIVNAKRIVVKVGSSTLCYANGHLNLERIERLVRQLSDLANQGKEVILVSSGATGAGLAPLGFKEKPRDLVLKQAAAAVGQGILIHMYERMFREYGRTVGQILLTKEDSTGRHSYLNLRNTLHTLLQLNVIPIINENDVVAIEEFKICLLYTSPSPRDRT
;
A
#
# COMPACT_ATOMS: atom_id res chain seq x y z
N MET A 1 -16.86 -7.79 -17.16
CA MET A 1 -15.83 -7.29 -16.22
C MET A 1 -16.41 -6.53 -15.01
N ARG A 2 -17.32 -5.56 -15.19
CA ARG A 2 -17.97 -4.85 -14.06
C ARG A 2 -18.74 -5.79 -13.12
N SER A 3 -19.47 -6.78 -13.64
CA SER A 3 -20.22 -7.78 -12.85
C SER A 3 -19.33 -8.65 -11.96
N ALA A 4 -18.12 -9.00 -12.41
CA ALA A 4 -17.18 -9.79 -11.63
C ALA A 4 -16.66 -9.03 -10.39
N ILE A 5 -16.44 -7.72 -10.52
CA ILE A 5 -16.01 -6.87 -9.39
C ILE A 5 -17.14 -6.68 -8.39
N VAL A 6 -18.37 -6.48 -8.85
CA VAL A 6 -19.55 -6.31 -7.99
C VAL A 6 -19.75 -7.55 -7.10
N ASN A 7 -19.56 -8.75 -7.66
CA ASN A 7 -19.76 -10.02 -6.96
C ASN A 7 -18.52 -10.52 -6.22
N ALA A 8 -17.38 -9.82 -6.34
CA ALA A 8 -16.16 -10.24 -5.65
C ALA A 8 -16.33 -10.11 -4.13
N LYS A 9 -15.98 -11.17 -3.41
CA LYS A 9 -15.93 -11.17 -1.95
C LYS A 9 -14.69 -10.49 -1.43
N ARG A 10 -13.56 -10.65 -2.13
CA ARG A 10 -12.26 -10.07 -1.79
C ARG A 10 -11.82 -9.10 -2.88
N ILE A 11 -11.39 -7.92 -2.45
CA ILE A 11 -10.97 -6.84 -3.34
C ILE A 11 -9.56 -6.40 -2.94
N VAL A 12 -8.64 -6.44 -3.90
CA VAL A 12 -7.28 -5.90 -3.75
C VAL A 12 -7.18 -4.62 -4.54
N VAL A 13 -6.85 -3.53 -3.86
CA VAL A 13 -6.68 -2.21 -4.49
C VAL A 13 -5.22 -1.81 -4.40
N LYS A 14 -4.63 -1.53 -5.56
CA LYS A 14 -3.27 -1.02 -5.67
C LYS A 14 -3.29 0.48 -5.93
N VAL A 15 -2.46 1.23 -5.19
CA VAL A 15 -2.24 2.66 -5.41
C VAL A 15 -0.76 2.96 -5.59
N GLY A 16 -0.45 3.70 -6.64
CA GLY A 16 0.90 4.17 -6.94
C GLY A 16 1.25 5.47 -6.22
N SER A 17 2.55 5.77 -6.14
CA SER A 17 3.08 6.98 -5.50
C SER A 17 2.51 8.27 -6.11
N SER A 18 2.31 8.33 -7.41
CA SER A 18 1.71 9.49 -8.10
C SER A 18 0.25 9.76 -7.73
N THR A 19 -0.44 8.78 -7.15
CA THR A 19 -1.79 8.95 -6.61
C THR A 19 -1.74 9.52 -5.20
N LEU A 20 -0.75 9.10 -4.40
CA LEU A 20 -0.67 9.41 -2.99
C LEU A 20 0.10 10.70 -2.69
N CYS A 21 1.06 11.07 -3.54
CA CYS A 21 1.92 12.23 -3.32
C CYS A 21 1.85 13.19 -4.51
N TYR A 22 2.00 14.47 -4.20
CA TYR A 22 2.35 15.50 -5.18
C TYR A 22 3.81 15.38 -5.59
N ALA A 23 4.18 16.04 -6.69
CA ALA A 23 5.57 16.07 -7.18
C ALA A 23 6.56 16.65 -6.16
N ASN A 24 6.11 17.53 -5.28
CA ASN A 24 6.91 18.13 -4.20
C ASN A 24 7.05 17.23 -2.95
N GLY A 25 6.58 15.98 -3.00
CA GLY A 25 6.70 15.03 -1.90
C GLY A 25 5.65 15.16 -0.79
N HIS A 26 4.73 16.12 -0.87
CA HIS A 26 3.62 16.20 0.08
C HIS A 26 2.53 15.19 -0.28
N LEU A 27 1.86 14.66 0.76
CA LEU A 27 0.73 13.75 0.58
C LEU A 27 -0.48 14.48 -0.02
N ASN A 28 -1.13 13.85 -0.98
CA ASN A 28 -2.40 14.32 -1.53
C ASN A 28 -3.55 13.85 -0.65
N LEU A 29 -3.87 14.67 0.35
CA LEU A 29 -4.85 14.33 1.39
C LEU A 29 -6.23 14.04 0.83
N GLU A 30 -6.69 14.81 -0.17
CA GLU A 30 -8.00 14.61 -0.80
C GLU A 30 -8.10 13.22 -1.46
N ARG A 31 -7.07 12.82 -2.20
CA ARG A 31 -7.07 11.51 -2.87
C ARG A 31 -6.98 10.35 -1.88
N ILE A 32 -6.18 10.52 -0.82
CA ILE A 32 -6.04 9.50 0.22
C ILE A 32 -7.37 9.35 0.97
N GLU A 33 -8.00 10.45 1.36
CA GLU A 33 -9.29 10.46 2.05
C GLU A 33 -10.39 9.82 1.21
N ARG A 34 -10.48 10.17 -0.07
CA ARG A 34 -11.44 9.57 -1.00
C ARG A 34 -11.23 8.06 -1.12
N LEU A 35 -9.98 7.62 -1.24
CA LEU A 35 -9.62 6.20 -1.29
C LEU A 35 -10.07 5.49 -0.01
N VAL A 36 -9.66 6.00 1.15
CA VAL A 36 -9.97 5.41 2.46
C VAL A 36 -11.48 5.30 2.68
N ARG A 37 -12.24 6.34 2.34
CA ARG A 37 -13.70 6.33 2.44
C ARG A 37 -14.33 5.24 1.57
N GLN A 38 -13.89 5.09 0.32
CA GLN A 38 -14.39 4.05 -0.58
C GLN A 38 -14.05 2.65 -0.10
N LEU A 39 -12.82 2.42 0.39
CA LEU A 39 -12.40 1.14 0.93
C LEU A 39 -13.16 0.78 2.21
N SER A 40 -13.39 1.77 3.07
CA SER A 40 -14.19 1.60 4.28
C SER A 40 -15.63 1.23 3.97
N ASP A 41 -16.23 1.86 2.96
CA ASP A 41 -17.59 1.56 2.50
C ASP A 41 -17.69 0.13 1.93
N LEU A 42 -16.72 -0.30 1.13
CA LEU A 42 -16.65 -1.68 0.66
C LEU A 42 -16.55 -2.69 1.80
N ALA A 43 -15.75 -2.38 2.83
CA ALA A 43 -15.65 -3.22 4.01
C ALA A 43 -16.95 -3.24 4.83
N ASN A 44 -17.68 -2.12 4.88
CA ASN A 44 -19.02 -2.03 5.50
C ASN A 44 -20.04 -2.90 4.76
N GLN A 45 -19.89 -3.10 3.46
CA GLN A 45 -20.71 -4.02 2.65
C GLN A 45 -20.35 -5.50 2.85
N GLY A 46 -19.43 -5.82 3.77
CA GLY A 46 -18.99 -7.19 4.07
C GLY A 46 -17.93 -7.74 3.11
N LYS A 47 -17.29 -6.89 2.32
CA LYS A 47 -16.18 -7.30 1.44
C LYS A 47 -14.86 -7.32 2.20
N GLU A 48 -14.02 -8.29 1.89
CA GLU A 48 -12.64 -8.34 2.35
C GLU A 48 -11.80 -7.38 1.49
N VAL A 49 -11.18 -6.38 2.11
CA VAL A 49 -10.42 -5.33 1.42
C VAL A 49 -8.94 -5.43 1.78
N ILE A 50 -8.08 -5.43 0.78
CA ILE A 50 -6.63 -5.37 0.91
C ILE A 50 -6.13 -4.14 0.14
N LEU A 51 -5.34 -3.29 0.77
CA LEU A 51 -4.71 -2.14 0.14
C LEU A 51 -3.23 -2.46 -0.11
N VAL A 52 -2.79 -2.39 -1.37
CA VAL A 52 -1.38 -2.41 -1.74
C VAL A 52 -0.97 -0.98 -2.06
N SER A 53 -0.15 -0.41 -1.20
CA SER A 53 0.26 0.99 -1.27
C SER A 53 1.72 1.11 -1.66
N SER A 54 2.04 2.12 -2.44
CA SER A 54 3.42 2.59 -2.66
C SER A 54 3.54 4.05 -2.20
N GLY A 55 4.68 4.67 -2.44
CA GLY A 55 4.84 6.11 -2.17
C GLY A 55 5.56 6.43 -0.86
N ALA A 56 6.10 5.45 -0.14
CA ALA A 56 6.88 5.68 1.07
C ALA A 56 8.06 6.65 0.81
N THR A 57 8.89 6.37 -0.21
CA THR A 57 9.98 7.28 -0.58
C THR A 57 9.46 8.70 -0.87
N GLY A 58 8.36 8.82 -1.63
CA GLY A 58 7.76 10.12 -1.96
C GLY A 58 7.31 10.90 -0.73
N ALA A 59 6.65 10.22 0.21
CA ALA A 59 6.19 10.83 1.46
C ALA A 59 7.32 11.30 2.39
N GLY A 60 8.51 10.71 2.25
CA GLY A 60 9.70 11.09 3.04
C GLY A 60 10.50 12.25 2.44
N LEU A 61 10.24 12.67 1.20
CA LEU A 61 11.05 13.72 0.55
C LEU A 61 10.93 15.06 1.26
N ALA A 62 9.72 15.55 1.42
CA ALA A 62 9.48 16.87 2.00
C ALA A 62 9.98 17.00 3.45
N PRO A 63 9.72 16.03 4.37
CA PRO A 63 10.24 16.07 5.73
C PRO A 63 11.77 16.10 5.82
N LEU A 64 12.46 15.49 4.85
CA LEU A 64 13.93 15.47 4.77
C LEU A 64 14.50 16.63 3.95
N GLY A 65 13.67 17.55 3.45
CA GLY A 65 14.10 18.70 2.68
C GLY A 65 14.55 18.38 1.25
N PHE A 66 14.23 17.21 0.71
CA PHE A 66 14.53 16.86 -0.67
C PHE A 66 13.50 17.49 -1.62
N LYS A 67 13.98 18.24 -2.61
CA LYS A 67 13.13 18.83 -3.66
C LYS A 67 12.71 17.81 -4.72
N GLU A 68 13.48 16.74 -4.88
CA GLU A 68 13.28 15.67 -5.85
C GLU A 68 13.82 14.34 -5.30
N LYS A 69 13.40 13.24 -5.93
CA LYS A 69 13.80 11.89 -5.52
C LYS A 69 15.31 11.71 -5.66
N PRO A 70 16.04 11.40 -4.58
CA PRO A 70 17.49 11.18 -4.64
C PRO A 70 17.85 10.08 -5.64
N ARG A 71 19.03 10.19 -6.26
CA ARG A 71 19.57 9.09 -7.10
C ARG A 71 20.28 8.04 -6.27
N ASP A 72 20.89 8.46 -5.18
CA ASP A 72 21.59 7.60 -4.24
C ASP A 72 20.66 6.63 -3.53
N LEU A 73 21.04 5.34 -3.45
CA LEU A 73 20.22 4.28 -2.86
C LEU A 73 19.98 4.50 -1.38
N VAL A 74 21.04 4.87 -0.63
CA VAL A 74 20.97 5.04 0.84
C VAL A 74 20.03 6.19 1.18
N LEU A 75 20.09 7.30 0.41
CA LEU A 75 19.17 8.42 0.59
C LEU A 75 17.73 8.04 0.23
N LYS A 76 17.51 7.21 -0.79
CA LYS A 76 16.16 6.67 -1.09
C LYS A 76 15.64 5.82 0.05
N GLN A 77 16.47 4.94 0.60
CA GLN A 77 16.11 4.09 1.72
C GLN A 77 15.81 4.91 2.98
N ALA A 78 16.60 5.94 3.27
CA ALA A 78 16.32 6.88 4.36
C ALA A 78 14.99 7.61 4.17
N ALA A 79 14.72 8.09 2.95
CA ALA A 79 13.45 8.73 2.63
C ALA A 79 12.27 7.74 2.76
N ALA A 80 12.44 6.49 2.34
CA ALA A 80 11.44 5.45 2.49
C ALA A 80 11.15 5.14 3.95
N ALA A 81 12.17 5.07 4.80
CA ALA A 81 12.02 4.82 6.24
C ALA A 81 11.17 5.91 6.93
N VAL A 82 11.47 7.18 6.66
CA VAL A 82 10.69 8.31 7.19
C VAL A 82 9.28 8.32 6.61
N GLY A 83 9.17 8.19 5.29
CA GLY A 83 7.90 8.27 4.58
C GLY A 83 6.96 7.10 4.86
N GLN A 84 7.49 5.89 5.14
CA GLN A 84 6.65 4.74 5.52
C GLN A 84 5.94 4.99 6.84
N GLY A 85 6.63 5.55 7.83
CA GLY A 85 6.01 5.92 9.11
C GLY A 85 4.91 6.97 8.94
N ILE A 86 5.17 8.00 8.12
CA ILE A 86 4.17 9.05 7.81
C ILE A 86 2.95 8.44 7.11
N LEU A 87 3.16 7.62 6.10
CA LEU A 87 2.12 7.05 5.27
C LEU A 87 1.20 6.11 6.06
N ILE A 88 1.77 5.21 6.86
CA ILE A 88 0.96 4.27 7.67
C ILE A 88 0.18 5.01 8.76
N HIS A 89 0.78 6.01 9.40
CA HIS A 89 0.09 6.84 10.38
C HIS A 89 -1.09 7.61 9.77
N MET A 90 -0.92 8.13 8.55
CA MET A 90 -2.00 8.79 7.81
C MET A 90 -3.15 7.84 7.52
N TYR A 91 -2.86 6.63 7.02
CA TYR A 91 -3.88 5.62 6.78
C TYR A 91 -4.60 5.24 8.07
N GLU A 92 -3.86 4.98 9.15
CA GLU A 92 -4.43 4.61 10.44
C GLU A 92 -5.41 5.68 10.94
N ARG A 93 -5.01 6.95 10.90
CA ARG A 93 -5.89 8.06 11.28
C ARG A 93 -7.16 8.10 10.45
N MET A 94 -7.02 8.08 9.11
CA MET A 94 -8.16 8.22 8.22
C MET A 94 -9.11 7.02 8.29
N PHE A 95 -8.61 5.79 8.36
CA PHE A 95 -9.45 4.60 8.52
C PHE A 95 -10.16 4.56 9.86
N ARG A 96 -9.53 5.07 10.92
CA ARG A 96 -10.13 5.16 12.26
C ARG A 96 -11.37 6.05 12.28
N GLU A 97 -11.40 7.13 11.50
CA GLU A 97 -12.58 8.01 11.35
C GLU A 97 -13.81 7.25 10.83
N TYR A 98 -13.58 6.19 10.07
CA TYR A 98 -14.63 5.29 9.57
C TYR A 98 -14.78 4.01 10.40
N GLY A 99 -14.22 3.96 11.62
CA GLY A 99 -14.30 2.82 12.53
C GLY A 99 -13.56 1.57 12.02
N ARG A 100 -12.54 1.73 11.16
CA ARG A 100 -11.77 0.63 10.60
C ARG A 100 -10.38 0.52 11.23
N THR A 101 -9.99 -0.72 11.50
CA THR A 101 -8.64 -1.06 11.93
C THR A 101 -7.80 -1.47 10.74
N VAL A 102 -6.56 -1.04 10.68
CA VAL A 102 -5.59 -1.41 9.64
C VAL A 102 -4.43 -2.19 10.22
N GLY A 103 -3.80 -3.04 9.40
CA GLY A 103 -2.59 -3.77 9.76
C GLY A 103 -1.51 -3.55 8.70
N GLN A 104 -0.31 -3.13 9.12
CA GLN A 104 0.82 -2.93 8.21
C GLN A 104 1.51 -4.26 7.89
N ILE A 105 1.80 -4.47 6.61
CA ILE A 105 2.62 -5.59 6.13
C ILE A 105 3.68 -5.01 5.20
N LEU A 106 4.96 -5.25 5.53
CA LEU A 106 6.09 -4.89 4.70
C LEU A 106 6.73 -6.15 4.15
N LEU A 107 6.92 -6.19 2.83
CA LEU A 107 7.42 -7.36 2.11
C LEU A 107 8.71 -7.05 1.38
N THR A 108 9.59 -8.04 1.35
CA THR A 108 10.74 -8.09 0.43
C THR A 108 10.47 -9.09 -0.69
N LYS A 109 11.34 -9.10 -1.70
CA LYS A 109 11.30 -10.08 -2.79
C LYS A 109 11.44 -11.53 -2.26
N GLU A 110 12.31 -11.72 -1.28
CA GLU A 110 12.55 -13.02 -0.67
C GLU A 110 11.31 -13.56 0.05
N ASP A 111 10.53 -12.68 0.68
CA ASP A 111 9.29 -13.06 1.38
C ASP A 111 8.23 -13.63 0.42
N SER A 112 8.23 -13.20 -0.83
CA SER A 112 7.28 -13.69 -1.84
C SER A 112 7.74 -14.96 -2.55
N THR A 113 9.04 -15.27 -2.56
CA THR A 113 9.63 -16.43 -3.25
C THR A 113 9.91 -17.59 -2.32
N GLY A 114 10.16 -17.33 -1.03
CA GLY A 114 10.40 -18.33 -0.01
C GLY A 114 9.11 -19.04 0.41
N ARG A 115 9.06 -20.38 0.27
CA ARG A 115 7.84 -21.16 0.60
C ARG A 115 7.33 -20.92 2.03
N HIS A 116 8.22 -20.86 3.01
CA HIS A 116 7.83 -20.63 4.42
C HIS A 116 7.31 -19.20 4.63
N SER A 117 8.02 -18.19 4.12
CA SER A 117 7.61 -16.79 4.21
C SER A 117 6.26 -16.57 3.53
N TYR A 118 6.06 -17.16 2.36
CA TYR A 118 4.80 -17.10 1.63
C TYR A 118 3.62 -17.69 2.42
N LEU A 119 3.81 -18.85 3.04
CA LEU A 119 2.75 -19.49 3.86
C LEU A 119 2.41 -18.65 5.09
N ASN A 120 3.42 -18.10 5.78
CA ASN A 120 3.23 -17.23 6.92
C ASN A 120 2.49 -15.95 6.53
N LEU A 121 2.89 -15.31 5.43
CA LEU A 121 2.21 -14.14 4.88
C LEU A 121 0.75 -14.43 4.56
N ARG A 122 0.48 -15.54 3.86
CA ARG A 122 -0.87 -15.96 3.50
C ARG A 122 -1.74 -16.16 4.73
N ASN A 123 -1.21 -16.84 5.76
CA ASN A 123 -1.93 -17.11 7.00
C ASN A 123 -2.21 -15.80 7.77
N THR A 124 -1.22 -14.91 7.84
CA THR A 124 -1.37 -13.59 8.48
C THR A 124 -2.43 -12.76 7.78
N LEU A 125 -2.39 -12.66 6.44
CA LEU A 125 -3.40 -11.95 5.66
C LEU A 125 -4.81 -12.53 5.90
N HIS A 126 -4.94 -13.85 5.87
CA HIS A 126 -6.22 -14.50 6.11
C HIS A 126 -6.76 -14.19 7.51
N THR A 127 -5.91 -14.28 8.52
CA THR A 127 -6.30 -13.97 9.91
C THR A 127 -6.71 -12.50 10.07
N LEU A 128 -5.97 -11.55 9.49
CA LEU A 128 -6.34 -10.13 9.52
C LEU A 128 -7.71 -9.89 8.91
N LEU A 129 -7.99 -10.50 7.75
CA LEU A 129 -9.28 -10.38 7.10
C LEU A 129 -10.42 -11.00 7.92
N GLN A 130 -10.19 -12.14 8.57
CA GLN A 130 -11.16 -12.75 9.49
C GLN A 130 -11.45 -11.87 10.72
N LEU A 131 -10.46 -11.11 11.17
CA LEU A 131 -10.59 -10.15 12.26
C LEU A 131 -11.15 -8.78 11.81
N ASN A 132 -11.62 -8.66 10.57
CA ASN A 132 -12.11 -7.42 9.96
C ASN A 132 -11.08 -6.28 9.95
N VAL A 133 -9.80 -6.62 9.90
CA VAL A 133 -8.69 -5.68 9.73
C VAL A 133 -8.41 -5.51 8.24
N ILE A 134 -8.16 -4.28 7.80
CA ILE A 134 -7.74 -3.97 6.44
C ILE A 134 -6.20 -4.06 6.37
N PRO A 135 -5.62 -5.07 5.69
CA PRO A 135 -4.18 -5.13 5.52
C PRO A 135 -3.73 -4.03 4.55
N ILE A 136 -2.69 -3.31 4.94
CA ILE A 136 -1.99 -2.35 4.07
C ILE A 136 -0.60 -2.92 3.78
N ILE A 137 -0.40 -3.33 2.54
CA ILE A 137 0.83 -3.99 2.08
C ILE A 137 1.68 -2.96 1.35
N ASN A 138 2.96 -2.89 1.69
CA ASN A 138 3.96 -2.14 0.94
C ASN A 138 5.25 -2.95 0.84
N GLU A 139 6.13 -2.53 -0.08
CA GLU A 139 7.49 -3.04 -0.16
C GLU A 139 8.30 -2.52 1.04
N ASN A 140 9.22 -3.35 1.55
CA ASN A 140 10.18 -2.90 2.55
C ASN A 140 11.37 -2.22 1.85
N ASP A 141 11.15 -1.00 1.39
CA ASP A 141 12.14 -0.18 0.66
C ASP A 141 13.42 0.10 1.45
N VAL A 142 13.41 -0.10 2.77
CA VAL A 142 14.59 0.14 3.63
C VAL A 142 15.68 -0.90 3.40
N VAL A 143 15.30 -2.14 3.11
CA VAL A 143 16.24 -3.27 2.91
C VAL A 143 16.25 -3.78 1.48
N ALA A 144 15.37 -3.30 0.61
CA ALA A 144 15.32 -3.69 -0.79
C ALA A 144 16.53 -3.14 -1.56
N ILE A 145 17.29 -4.01 -2.21
CA ILE A 145 18.46 -3.64 -3.03
C ILE A 145 18.03 -3.30 -4.47
N GLU A 146 16.98 -3.95 -4.96
CA GLU A 146 16.38 -3.71 -6.28
C GLU A 146 14.91 -3.32 -6.12
N GLU A 147 14.40 -2.45 -7.00
CA GLU A 147 12.95 -2.18 -7.05
C GLU A 147 12.22 -3.50 -7.34
N PHE A 148 11.65 -4.06 -6.29
CA PHE A 148 10.83 -5.25 -6.42
C PHE A 148 9.47 -4.82 -6.99
N LYS A 149 9.24 -5.25 -8.19
CA LYS A 149 7.91 -5.21 -8.76
C LYS A 149 7.15 -6.39 -8.14
N ILE A 150 6.49 -6.16 -7.01
CA ILE A 150 5.74 -7.21 -6.31
C ILE A 150 4.84 -7.91 -7.32
N CYS A 151 4.94 -9.24 -7.38
CA CYS A 151 4.15 -10.05 -8.30
C CYS A 151 2.63 -9.83 -8.11
N LEU A 152 2.20 -9.43 -6.91
CA LEU A 152 0.86 -8.92 -6.61
C LEU A 152 0.51 -7.65 -7.40
N LEU A 153 1.51 -6.87 -7.81
CA LEU A 153 1.36 -5.68 -8.63
C LEU A 153 1.29 -6.03 -10.13
N TYR A 154 1.80 -7.20 -10.54
CA TYR A 154 1.76 -7.67 -11.93
C TYR A 154 0.57 -8.53 -12.27
N THR A 155 -0.04 -9.21 -11.31
CA THR A 155 -1.21 -10.06 -11.53
C THR A 155 -2.52 -9.28 -11.59
N SER A 156 -2.50 -7.99 -11.21
CA SER A 156 -3.63 -7.08 -11.40
C SER A 156 -3.35 -6.19 -12.61
N PRO A 157 -3.93 -6.46 -13.79
CA PRO A 157 -3.73 -5.62 -14.97
C PRO A 157 -4.21 -4.19 -14.66
N SER A 158 -3.29 -3.24 -14.76
CA SER A 158 -3.63 -1.82 -14.67
C SER A 158 -4.52 -1.43 -15.86
N PRO A 159 -5.49 -0.54 -15.68
CA PRO A 159 -6.25 0.01 -16.81
C PRO A 159 -5.38 0.68 -17.89
N ARG A 160 -4.11 1.01 -17.58
CA ARG A 160 -3.14 1.58 -18.52
C ARG A 160 -2.38 0.53 -19.35
N ASP A 161 -2.45 -0.74 -18.98
CA ASP A 161 -1.74 -1.82 -19.69
C ASP A 161 -2.55 -2.38 -20.87
N ARG A 162 -3.61 -1.66 -21.28
CA ARG A 162 -4.47 -1.97 -22.41
C ARG A 162 -4.32 -0.91 -23.50
N THR A 163 -3.19 -0.91 -24.15
CA THR A 163 -3.02 -0.35 -25.49
C THR A 163 -2.45 -1.42 -26.39
#